data_a34d61ceeea1dda09d8156b73b1ec03f
#
_entry.id   a34d61ceeea1dda09d8156b73b1ec03f
#
_cell.length_a   1.000
_cell.length_b   1.000
_cell.length_c   1.000
_cell.angle_alpha   90.00
_cell.angle_beta   90.00
_cell.angle_gamma   90.00
#
_symmetry.space_group_name_H-M   'P 1'
#
loop_
_entity.id
_entity.type
_entity.pdbx_description
1 polymer ?
#
loop_
_entity_poly.entity_id
_entity_poly.type
_entity_poly.pdbx_seq_one_letter_code
_entity_poly.pdbx_strand_id
1 'polypeptide(L)'
;QGYIHYQKGSLIFYALSDYIGDKKLNSALKKYVKKVAFQEPPYTTSIDLVNHIKEVTPDSLTYLIKDMFETITLYQNRVIETDFEELENGKFKVNIEFKVSKYRNNEKGRMFYGDEERDSITYKTDKMKKPEYSVFLADYVDIGIFSKDDQDNEVELYLEKHKITSIHNKISIIVDKKPSEVGVDPYNKLIDTNSDDNRKKLAEEALIVNSSKEMIVQVILILIWLLAILNIFPILSLRKKILNEKKTI
;
A
#
# COMPACT_ATOMS: atom_id res chain seq x y z
N GLN A 1 -5.10 30.79 -2.87
CA GLN A 1 -4.75 30.57 -4.29
C GLN A 1 -3.35 29.95 -4.44
N GLY A 2 -2.36 30.33 -3.61
CA GLY A 2 -0.99 29.79 -3.68
C GLY A 2 -0.93 28.26 -3.61
N TYR A 3 -1.71 27.63 -2.74
CA TYR A 3 -1.79 26.18 -2.65
C TYR A 3 -2.17 25.51 -3.98
N ILE A 4 -3.16 26.04 -4.69
CA ILE A 4 -3.60 25.46 -5.97
C ILE A 4 -2.55 25.65 -7.06
N HIS A 5 -1.99 26.85 -7.18
CA HIS A 5 -1.06 27.16 -8.26
C HIS A 5 0.30 26.49 -8.08
N TYR A 6 0.88 26.56 -6.89
CA TYR A 6 2.24 26.09 -6.66
C TYR A 6 2.29 24.64 -6.14
N GLN A 7 1.49 24.29 -5.15
CA GLN A 7 1.57 22.97 -4.53
C GLN A 7 0.82 21.91 -5.35
N LYS A 8 -0.49 22.09 -5.56
CA LYS A 8 -1.26 21.13 -6.36
C LYS A 8 -0.76 21.05 -7.80
N GLY A 9 -0.44 22.19 -8.42
CA GLY A 9 0.04 22.23 -9.79
C GLY A 9 1.35 21.46 -9.97
N SER A 10 2.35 21.67 -9.11
CA SER A 10 3.62 20.96 -9.19
C SER A 10 3.45 19.45 -8.98
N LEU A 11 2.62 19.02 -8.02
CA LEU A 11 2.34 17.63 -7.77
C LEU A 11 1.65 16.95 -8.97
N ILE A 12 0.68 17.63 -9.60
CA ILE A 12 0.01 17.11 -10.80
C ILE A 12 1.02 16.86 -11.93
N PHE A 13 1.91 17.81 -12.21
CA PHE A 13 2.90 17.64 -13.28
C PHE A 13 3.94 16.57 -12.93
N TYR A 14 4.33 16.46 -11.68
CA TYR A 14 5.18 15.37 -11.20
C TYR A 14 4.53 14.00 -11.42
N ALA A 15 3.27 13.84 -11.00
CA ALA A 15 2.52 12.60 -11.20
C ALA A 15 2.32 12.30 -12.70
N LEU A 16 1.90 13.26 -13.51
CA LEU A 16 1.71 13.06 -14.96
C LEU A 16 3.01 12.65 -15.66
N SER A 17 4.14 13.26 -15.28
CA SER A 17 5.46 12.91 -15.81
C SER A 17 5.75 11.42 -15.60
N ASP A 18 5.43 10.90 -14.45
CA ASP A 18 5.60 9.49 -14.09
C ASP A 18 4.58 8.56 -14.81
N TYR A 19 3.30 8.99 -14.91
CA TYR A 19 2.26 8.16 -15.53
C TYR A 19 2.33 8.09 -17.04
N ILE A 20 2.53 9.21 -17.73
CA ILE A 20 2.52 9.27 -19.19
C ILE A 20 3.90 9.38 -19.82
N GLY A 21 4.92 9.66 -19.02
CA GLY A 21 6.32 9.80 -19.39
C GLY A 21 6.72 11.23 -19.75
N ASP A 22 7.90 11.65 -19.32
CA ASP A 22 8.49 12.98 -19.51
C ASP A 22 8.44 13.45 -20.96
N LYS A 23 8.81 12.58 -21.90
CA LYS A 23 8.87 12.96 -23.33
C LYS A 23 7.51 13.37 -23.87
N LYS A 24 6.45 12.66 -23.51
CA LYS A 24 5.08 12.96 -23.96
C LYS A 24 4.57 14.24 -23.30
N LEU A 25 4.73 14.35 -21.98
CA LEU A 25 4.31 15.55 -21.25
C LEU A 25 5.03 16.79 -21.77
N ASN A 26 6.35 16.76 -21.88
CA ASN A 26 7.14 17.87 -22.40
C ASN A 26 6.79 18.23 -23.85
N SER A 27 6.42 17.24 -24.69
CA SER A 27 5.94 17.49 -26.05
C SER A 27 4.63 18.27 -26.04
N ALA A 28 3.68 17.92 -25.19
CA ALA A 28 2.41 18.64 -25.04
C ALA A 28 2.63 20.07 -24.55
N LEU A 29 3.45 20.25 -23.52
CA LEU A 29 3.79 21.57 -22.99
C LEU A 29 4.49 22.45 -24.04
N LYS A 30 5.42 21.88 -24.82
CA LYS A 30 6.08 22.61 -25.92
C LYS A 30 5.12 23.02 -27.00
N LYS A 31 4.17 22.17 -27.39
CA LYS A 31 3.12 22.51 -28.37
C LYS A 31 2.24 23.66 -27.86
N TYR A 32 1.80 23.54 -26.59
CA TYR A 32 0.99 24.56 -25.94
C TYR A 32 1.71 25.92 -25.92
N VAL A 33 2.94 25.95 -25.36
CA VAL A 33 3.72 27.20 -25.29
C VAL A 33 3.93 27.82 -26.67
N LYS A 34 4.27 27.05 -27.71
CA LYS A 34 4.40 27.54 -29.08
C LYS A 34 3.12 28.16 -29.63
N LYS A 35 1.96 27.60 -29.27
CA LYS A 35 0.66 28.07 -29.72
C LYS A 35 0.28 29.40 -29.08
N VAL A 36 0.59 29.58 -27.79
CA VAL A 36 0.09 30.73 -27.01
C VAL A 36 1.14 31.78 -26.72
N ALA A 37 2.43 31.53 -27.04
CA ALA A 37 3.48 32.51 -26.87
C ALA A 37 3.21 33.77 -27.69
N PHE A 38 3.27 34.93 -27.03
CA PHE A 38 3.01 36.27 -27.64
C PHE A 38 1.61 36.42 -28.23
N GLN A 39 0.63 35.63 -27.74
CA GLN A 39 -0.77 35.72 -28.20
C GLN A 39 -1.38 37.05 -27.80
N GLU A 40 -2.05 37.70 -28.75
CA GLU A 40 -2.95 38.81 -28.49
C GLU A 40 -4.30 38.31 -27.94
N PRO A 41 -5.10 39.17 -27.30
CA PRO A 41 -6.43 38.79 -26.82
C PRO A 41 -7.32 38.18 -27.93
N PRO A 42 -8.14 37.14 -27.59
CA PRO A 42 -8.37 36.58 -26.29
C PRO A 42 -7.22 35.65 -25.80
N TYR A 43 -6.83 35.80 -24.54
CA TYR A 43 -5.74 35.01 -23.97
C TYR A 43 -6.19 33.58 -23.72
N THR A 44 -5.20 32.68 -23.71
CA THR A 44 -5.40 31.23 -23.40
C THR A 44 -5.94 31.01 -22.00
N THR A 45 -6.61 29.88 -21.83
CA THR A 45 -7.15 29.41 -20.55
C THR A 45 -6.49 28.12 -20.09
N SER A 46 -6.72 27.71 -18.84
CA SER A 46 -6.27 26.40 -18.34
C SER A 46 -6.87 25.23 -19.14
N ILE A 47 -8.05 25.40 -19.74
CA ILE A 47 -8.69 24.39 -20.59
C ILE A 47 -7.83 24.08 -21.82
N ASP A 48 -7.23 25.12 -22.43
CA ASP A 48 -6.33 24.93 -23.57
C ASP A 48 -5.11 24.08 -23.22
N LEU A 49 -4.50 24.32 -22.05
CA LEU A 49 -3.40 23.53 -21.56
C LEU A 49 -3.83 22.06 -21.32
N VAL A 50 -4.94 21.84 -20.62
CA VAL A 50 -5.47 20.51 -20.35
C VAL A 50 -5.77 19.74 -21.63
N ASN A 51 -6.31 20.39 -22.65
CA ASN A 51 -6.56 19.76 -23.94
C ASN A 51 -5.27 19.26 -24.61
N HIS A 52 -4.17 20.03 -24.56
CA HIS A 52 -2.88 19.58 -25.09
C HIS A 52 -2.31 18.38 -24.30
N ILE A 53 -2.55 18.32 -22.98
CA ILE A 53 -2.16 17.18 -22.17
C ILE A 53 -3.03 15.95 -22.52
N LYS A 54 -4.34 16.13 -22.71
CA LYS A 54 -5.24 15.06 -23.16
C LYS A 54 -4.79 14.40 -24.47
N GLU A 55 -4.30 15.17 -25.43
CA GLU A 55 -3.83 14.65 -26.73
C GLU A 55 -2.69 13.61 -26.59
N VAL A 56 -1.89 13.69 -25.53
CA VAL A 56 -0.75 12.79 -25.31
C VAL A 56 -1.01 11.74 -24.24
N THR A 57 -2.15 11.83 -23.55
CA THR A 57 -2.53 10.90 -22.48
C THR A 57 -3.15 9.65 -23.08
N PRO A 58 -2.64 8.44 -22.77
CA PRO A 58 -3.26 7.20 -23.19
C PRO A 58 -4.70 7.06 -22.67
N ASP A 59 -5.59 6.42 -23.45
CA ASP A 59 -6.98 6.23 -23.08
C ASP A 59 -7.18 5.60 -21.70
N SER A 60 -6.32 4.63 -21.34
CA SER A 60 -6.33 3.96 -20.03
C SER A 60 -6.01 4.88 -18.84
N LEU A 61 -5.46 6.07 -19.10
CA LEU A 61 -5.04 7.05 -18.11
C LEU A 61 -5.84 8.35 -18.17
N THR A 62 -6.87 8.44 -19.02
CA THR A 62 -7.68 9.65 -19.15
C THR A 62 -8.41 10.05 -17.88
N TYR A 63 -8.70 9.09 -17.00
CA TYR A 63 -9.28 9.36 -15.68
C TYR A 63 -8.41 10.29 -14.83
N LEU A 64 -7.08 10.25 -15.00
CA LEU A 64 -6.15 11.14 -14.29
C LEU A 64 -6.40 12.61 -14.61
N ILE A 65 -6.77 12.91 -15.87
CA ILE A 65 -7.06 14.30 -16.28
C ILE A 65 -8.26 14.82 -15.49
N LYS A 66 -9.32 14.03 -15.40
CA LYS A 66 -10.51 14.39 -14.62
C LYS A 66 -10.16 14.58 -13.14
N ASP A 67 -9.42 13.63 -12.56
CA ASP A 67 -9.09 13.63 -11.14
C ASP A 67 -8.13 14.77 -10.75
N MET A 68 -7.17 15.08 -11.61
CA MET A 68 -6.13 16.07 -11.31
C MET A 68 -6.52 17.51 -11.66
N PHE A 69 -7.26 17.72 -12.75
CA PHE A 69 -7.57 19.06 -13.26
C PHE A 69 -9.02 19.46 -13.11
N GLU A 70 -9.97 18.53 -13.25
CA GLU A 70 -11.39 18.87 -13.40
C GLU A 70 -12.16 18.70 -12.08
N THR A 71 -11.61 17.96 -11.11
CA THR A 71 -12.28 17.68 -9.83
C THR A 71 -11.34 17.88 -8.63
N ILE A 72 -11.92 17.96 -7.45
CA ILE A 72 -11.17 17.91 -6.18
C ILE A 72 -11.16 16.46 -5.74
N THR A 73 -10.29 15.66 -6.35
CA THR A 73 -10.12 14.25 -6.02
C THR A 73 -9.00 14.09 -5.02
N LEU A 74 -9.27 13.31 -3.97
CA LEU A 74 -8.35 13.02 -2.88
C LEU A 74 -8.30 11.51 -2.64
N TYR A 75 -7.20 11.08 -2.05
CA TYR A 75 -6.97 9.67 -1.70
C TYR A 75 -6.79 9.50 -0.20
N GLN A 76 -6.99 8.29 0.28
CA GLN A 76 -6.59 7.79 1.58
C GLN A 76 -5.95 6.42 1.34
N ASN A 77 -4.67 6.45 1.08
CA ASN A 77 -3.85 5.26 0.90
C ASN A 77 -3.20 4.94 2.24
N ARG A 78 -3.02 3.67 2.57
CA ARG A 78 -2.19 3.30 3.71
C ARG A 78 -1.80 1.83 3.67
N VAL A 79 -0.65 1.52 4.20
CA VAL A 79 -0.25 0.16 4.53
C VAL A 79 -0.91 -0.23 5.85
N ILE A 80 -1.73 -1.30 5.85
CA ILE A 80 -2.42 -1.80 7.04
C ILE A 80 -1.50 -2.73 7.79
N GLU A 81 -1.02 -3.78 7.11
CA GLU A 81 -0.19 -4.81 7.69
C GLU A 81 0.84 -5.31 6.68
N THR A 82 2.01 -5.66 7.16
CA THR A 82 3.07 -6.23 6.31
C THR A 82 3.97 -7.13 7.12
N ASP A 83 4.37 -8.23 6.49
CA ASP A 83 5.37 -9.16 6.98
C ASP A 83 6.24 -9.66 5.82
N PHE A 84 7.30 -10.37 6.14
CA PHE A 84 8.11 -11.07 5.15
C PHE A 84 8.63 -12.39 5.67
N GLU A 85 8.91 -13.31 4.77
CA GLU A 85 9.57 -14.59 5.04
C GLU A 85 10.77 -14.78 4.10
N GLU A 86 11.87 -15.29 4.64
CA GLU A 86 13.00 -15.72 3.83
C GLU A 86 12.72 -17.09 3.22
N LEU A 87 12.92 -17.21 1.91
CA LEU A 87 12.71 -18.44 1.16
C LEU A 87 14.00 -19.24 1.10
N GLU A 88 13.90 -20.55 0.85
CA GLU A 88 15.04 -21.49 0.74
C GLU A 88 16.13 -21.06 -0.26
N ASN A 89 15.76 -20.25 -1.25
CA ASN A 89 16.66 -19.75 -2.28
C ASN A 89 17.32 -18.40 -1.90
N GLY A 90 17.18 -17.94 -0.66
CA GLY A 90 17.73 -16.68 -0.17
C GLY A 90 17.01 -15.41 -0.63
N LYS A 91 15.86 -15.56 -1.31
CA LYS A 91 14.96 -14.43 -1.62
C LYS A 91 13.96 -14.21 -0.50
N PHE A 92 13.27 -13.09 -0.53
CA PHE A 92 12.30 -12.70 0.48
C PHE A 92 10.92 -12.54 -0.15
N LYS A 93 9.93 -13.23 0.40
CA LYS A 93 8.53 -13.02 0.04
C LYS A 93 7.92 -12.04 1.01
N VAL A 94 7.46 -10.91 0.50
CA VAL A 94 6.87 -9.80 1.25
C VAL A 94 5.36 -9.83 1.05
N ASN A 95 4.61 -9.90 2.14
CA ASN A 95 3.16 -9.82 2.14
C ASN A 95 2.75 -8.42 2.56
N ILE A 96 1.85 -7.80 1.79
CA ILE A 96 1.40 -6.44 2.04
C ILE A 96 -0.12 -6.41 2.03
N GLU A 97 -0.71 -6.01 3.14
CA GLU A 97 -2.12 -5.64 3.23
C GLU A 97 -2.23 -4.12 3.25
N PHE A 98 -2.98 -3.57 2.32
CA PHE A 98 -3.09 -2.13 2.16
C PHE A 98 -4.49 -1.69 1.74
N LYS A 99 -4.77 -0.42 1.99
CA LYS A 99 -6.01 0.24 1.60
C LYS A 99 -5.71 1.35 0.60
N VAL A 100 -6.53 1.42 -0.45
CA VAL A 100 -6.61 2.56 -1.37
C VAL A 100 -8.05 3.02 -1.40
N SER A 101 -8.29 4.25 -1.05
CA SER A 101 -9.63 4.84 -1.07
C SER A 101 -9.58 6.18 -1.77
N LYS A 102 -10.53 6.41 -2.68
CA LYS A 102 -10.63 7.60 -3.50
C LYS A 102 -11.96 8.29 -3.25
N TYR A 103 -11.97 9.59 -3.15
CA TYR A 103 -13.19 10.37 -2.98
C TYR A 103 -13.04 11.76 -3.61
N ARG A 104 -14.17 12.42 -3.85
CA ARG A 104 -14.21 13.77 -4.38
C ARG A 104 -14.85 14.73 -3.39
N ASN A 105 -14.33 15.94 -3.35
CA ASN A 105 -14.90 17.03 -2.59
C ASN A 105 -15.51 18.07 -3.53
N ASN A 106 -16.58 18.72 -3.07
CA ASN A 106 -17.04 19.94 -3.72
C ASN A 106 -16.32 21.17 -3.14
N GLU A 107 -16.64 22.33 -3.67
CA GLU A 107 -16.12 23.63 -3.26
C GLU A 107 -16.37 23.98 -1.76
N LYS A 108 -17.36 23.32 -1.14
CA LYS A 108 -17.71 23.49 0.29
C LYS A 108 -17.05 22.45 1.19
N GLY A 109 -16.12 21.64 0.64
CA GLY A 109 -15.45 20.58 1.38
C GLY A 109 -16.33 19.36 1.69
N ARG A 110 -17.52 19.24 1.08
CA ARG A 110 -18.38 18.06 1.26
C ARG A 110 -17.82 16.92 0.43
N MET A 111 -17.59 15.78 1.08
CA MET A 111 -17.05 14.57 0.46
C MET A 111 -18.14 13.79 -0.28
N PHE A 112 -17.80 13.29 -1.47
CA PHE A 112 -18.61 12.40 -2.29
C PHE A 112 -17.84 11.13 -2.56
N TYR A 113 -18.52 10.02 -2.39
CA TYR A 113 -18.02 8.69 -2.70
C TYR A 113 -18.89 8.13 -3.82
N GLY A 114 -18.30 7.93 -5.02
CA GLY A 114 -19.00 7.41 -6.18
C GLY A 114 -19.11 8.41 -7.34
N ASP A 115 -19.11 7.90 -8.57
CA ASP A 115 -19.10 8.69 -9.81
C ASP A 115 -20.46 9.28 -10.19
N GLU A 116 -21.50 8.92 -9.49
CA GLU A 116 -22.82 9.48 -9.74
C GLU A 116 -23.01 10.74 -8.89
N GLU A 117 -23.56 11.79 -9.49
CA GLU A 117 -24.29 12.87 -8.80
C GLU A 117 -25.44 12.31 -7.92
N ARG A 118 -25.49 10.99 -7.78
CA ARG A 118 -26.33 10.33 -6.82
C ARG A 118 -25.87 10.72 -5.45
N ASP A 119 -26.50 11.81 -5.16
CA ASP A 119 -26.79 12.11 -3.80
C ASP A 119 -25.56 12.44 -3.00
N SER A 120 -25.45 13.66 -2.83
CA SER A 120 -25.86 14.22 -1.55
C SER A 120 -26.63 13.18 -0.72
N ILE A 121 -26.12 11.97 -0.59
CA ILE A 121 -26.42 11.17 0.59
C ILE A 121 -25.94 12.08 1.68
N THR A 122 -26.84 12.84 2.09
CA THR A 122 -26.86 13.64 3.27
C THR A 122 -26.39 12.70 4.36
N TYR A 123 -25.08 12.73 4.64
CA TYR A 123 -24.59 12.17 5.89
C TYR A 123 -25.18 13.05 6.97
N LYS A 124 -26.45 12.80 7.21
CA LYS A 124 -27.14 13.26 8.38
C LYS A 124 -26.55 12.46 9.50
N THR A 125 -25.82 13.19 10.32
CA THR A 125 -25.39 12.84 11.67
C THR A 125 -24.02 12.18 11.83
N ASP A 126 -23.27 12.74 12.75
CA ASP A 126 -21.95 12.38 13.30
C ASP A 126 -21.80 10.93 13.83
N LYS A 127 -22.73 10.04 13.57
CA LYS A 127 -22.73 8.65 14.05
C LYS A 127 -22.58 7.60 12.96
N MET A 128 -22.53 7.96 11.69
CA MET A 128 -22.32 7.00 10.63
C MET A 128 -20.83 6.74 10.47
N LYS A 129 -20.44 5.46 10.59
CA LYS A 129 -19.15 4.98 10.09
C LYS A 129 -18.98 5.52 8.68
N LYS A 130 -17.84 6.15 8.38
CA LYS A 130 -17.51 6.61 7.02
C LYS A 130 -17.83 5.47 6.07
N PRO A 131 -18.66 5.67 5.03
CA PRO A 131 -18.93 4.58 4.10
C PRO A 131 -17.65 4.13 3.44
N GLU A 132 -17.51 2.84 3.28
CA GLU A 132 -16.38 2.23 2.57
C GLU A 132 -16.42 2.46 1.04
N TYR A 133 -17.33 3.32 0.58
CA TYR A 133 -17.51 3.58 -0.84
C TYR A 133 -16.59 4.71 -1.30
N SER A 134 -15.63 4.35 -2.13
CA SER A 134 -14.83 5.31 -2.90
C SER A 134 -15.56 5.66 -4.20
N VAL A 135 -15.19 6.78 -4.80
CA VAL A 135 -15.38 7.05 -6.23
C VAL A 135 -14.85 5.85 -7.00
N PHE A 136 -15.46 5.50 -8.15
CA PHE A 136 -15.05 4.35 -8.95
C PHE A 136 -13.53 4.23 -9.01
N LEU A 137 -13.03 3.18 -8.39
CA LEU A 137 -11.62 2.93 -8.22
C LEU A 137 -11.17 1.91 -9.28
N ALA A 138 -10.40 2.38 -10.24
CA ALA A 138 -9.72 1.54 -11.22
C ALA A 138 -8.39 2.19 -11.60
N ASP A 139 -7.68 2.62 -10.58
CA ASP A 139 -6.52 3.48 -10.69
C ASP A 139 -5.23 2.65 -10.64
N TYR A 140 -4.21 3.13 -11.34
CA TYR A 140 -2.87 2.60 -11.18
C TYR A 140 -2.19 3.30 -10.01
N VAL A 141 -1.74 2.51 -9.02
CA VAL A 141 -1.09 3.02 -7.80
C VAL A 141 0.25 2.32 -7.63
N ASP A 142 1.29 3.07 -7.32
CA ASP A 142 2.62 2.51 -7.06
C ASP A 142 2.63 1.69 -5.77
N ILE A 143 3.18 0.49 -5.87
CA ILE A 143 3.51 -0.34 -4.71
C ILE A 143 5.03 -0.44 -4.67
N GLY A 144 5.62 -0.07 -3.54
CA GLY A 144 7.06 -0.06 -3.32
C GLY A 144 7.50 -1.01 -2.21
N ILE A 145 8.69 -1.60 -2.39
CA ILE A 145 9.42 -2.34 -1.36
C ILE A 145 10.83 -1.80 -1.35
N PHE A 146 11.31 -1.45 -0.17
CA PHE A 146 12.58 -0.77 0.02
C PHE A 146 13.47 -1.54 1.00
N SER A 147 14.75 -1.34 0.86
CA SER A 147 15.79 -1.80 1.77
C SER A 147 16.72 -0.64 2.10
N LYS A 148 17.74 -0.91 2.90
CA LYS A 148 18.84 0.01 3.16
C LYS A 148 20.14 -0.64 2.73
N ASP A 149 21.07 0.19 2.21
CA ASP A 149 22.44 -0.24 1.94
C ASP A 149 23.31 -0.11 3.22
N ASP A 150 24.57 -0.50 3.11
CA ASP A 150 25.55 -0.44 4.22
C ASP A 150 25.83 0.98 4.73
N GLN A 151 25.39 2.00 3.99
CA GLN A 151 25.51 3.42 4.32
C GLN A 151 24.18 4.03 4.81
N ASP A 152 23.18 3.20 5.07
CA ASP A 152 21.82 3.57 5.47
C ASP A 152 21.02 4.35 4.40
N ASN A 153 21.47 4.33 3.13
CA ASN A 153 20.70 4.91 2.03
C ASN A 153 19.56 3.97 1.63
N GLU A 154 18.43 4.55 1.25
CA GLU A 154 17.29 3.78 0.72
C GLU A 154 17.64 3.14 -0.63
N VAL A 155 17.32 1.85 -0.74
CA VAL A 155 17.45 1.08 -1.96
C VAL A 155 16.08 0.55 -2.35
N GLU A 156 15.63 0.88 -3.56
CA GLU A 156 14.40 0.39 -4.13
C GLU A 156 14.60 -1.06 -4.59
N LEU A 157 13.87 -2.01 -3.97
CA LEU A 157 13.87 -3.42 -4.36
C LEU A 157 12.75 -3.73 -5.35
N TYR A 158 11.67 -2.98 -5.26
CA TYR A 158 10.49 -3.10 -6.11
C TYR A 158 9.74 -1.78 -6.15
N LEU A 159 9.33 -1.34 -7.33
CA LEU A 159 8.42 -0.21 -7.52
C LEU A 159 7.66 -0.41 -8.82
N GLU A 160 6.40 -0.80 -8.73
CA GLU A 160 5.55 -0.99 -9.90
C GLU A 160 4.13 -0.47 -9.67
N LYS A 161 3.48 -0.08 -10.76
CA LYS A 161 2.08 0.37 -10.77
C LYS A 161 1.15 -0.82 -10.85
N HIS A 162 0.34 -0.99 -9.82
CA HIS A 162 -0.73 -1.97 -9.77
C HIS A 162 -2.07 -1.33 -10.07
N LYS A 163 -2.89 -1.99 -10.90
CA LYS A 163 -4.26 -1.55 -11.12
C LYS A 163 -5.13 -1.95 -9.94
N ILE A 164 -5.55 -0.97 -9.16
CA ILE A 164 -6.35 -1.16 -7.94
C ILE A 164 -7.83 -0.93 -8.25
N THR A 165 -8.65 -1.93 -7.95
CA THR A 165 -10.09 -1.93 -8.19
C THR A 165 -10.91 -2.18 -6.92
N SER A 166 -10.27 -2.37 -5.79
CA SER A 166 -10.91 -2.58 -4.49
C SER A 166 -10.24 -1.75 -3.40
N ILE A 167 -11.00 -1.43 -2.37
CA ILE A 167 -10.49 -0.61 -1.26
C ILE A 167 -9.46 -1.38 -0.44
N HIS A 168 -9.73 -2.64 -0.13
CA HIS A 168 -8.84 -3.51 0.63
C HIS A 168 -8.11 -4.47 -0.32
N ASN A 169 -6.80 -4.52 -0.21
CA ASN A 169 -5.95 -5.29 -1.10
C ASN A 169 -4.91 -6.08 -0.30
N LYS A 170 -4.58 -7.28 -0.81
CA LYS A 170 -3.49 -8.10 -0.31
C LYS A 170 -2.68 -8.59 -1.49
N ILE A 171 -1.37 -8.41 -1.42
CA ILE A 171 -0.43 -8.88 -2.45
C ILE A 171 0.78 -9.51 -1.78
N SER A 172 1.45 -10.38 -2.54
CA SER A 172 2.73 -10.96 -2.15
C SER A 172 3.73 -10.75 -3.28
N ILE A 173 4.89 -10.22 -2.96
CA ILE A 173 5.95 -9.89 -3.92
C ILE A 173 7.25 -10.53 -3.45
N ILE A 174 8.03 -11.09 -4.38
CA ILE A 174 9.34 -11.68 -4.09
C ILE A 174 10.41 -10.68 -4.48
N VAL A 175 11.33 -10.41 -3.55
CA VAL A 175 12.49 -9.53 -3.76
C VAL A 175 13.79 -10.27 -3.45
N ASP A 176 14.91 -9.79 -4.01
CA ASP A 176 16.21 -10.45 -3.92
C ASP A 176 16.99 -10.12 -2.65
N LYS A 177 16.58 -9.08 -1.92
CA LYS A 177 17.26 -8.63 -0.70
C LYS A 177 16.26 -8.47 0.44
N LYS A 178 16.78 -8.53 1.68
CA LYS A 178 15.96 -8.32 2.88
C LYS A 178 15.28 -6.95 2.84
N PRO A 179 13.94 -6.91 2.89
CA PRO A 179 13.20 -5.65 2.88
C PRO A 179 13.23 -4.98 4.26
N SER A 180 13.15 -3.66 4.30
CA SER A 180 13.06 -2.86 5.52
C SER A 180 11.78 -2.04 5.61
N GLU A 181 11.17 -1.73 4.46
CA GLU A 181 9.98 -0.88 4.39
C GLU A 181 9.16 -1.21 3.15
N VAL A 182 7.84 -1.04 3.25
CA VAL A 182 6.91 -1.13 2.12
C VAL A 182 6.08 0.14 2.01
N GLY A 183 5.54 0.39 0.82
CA GLY A 183 4.71 1.57 0.60
C GLY A 183 3.64 1.39 -0.46
N VAL A 184 2.55 2.10 -0.29
CA VAL A 184 1.50 2.34 -1.28
C VAL A 184 1.51 3.81 -1.64
N ASP A 185 1.68 4.13 -2.91
CA ASP A 185 2.01 5.48 -3.38
C ASP A 185 3.18 6.11 -2.58
N PRO A 186 4.33 5.40 -2.46
CA PRO A 186 5.39 5.75 -1.53
C PRO A 186 6.08 7.09 -1.80
N TYR A 187 5.88 7.63 -3.00
CA TYR A 187 6.40 8.94 -3.43
C TYR A 187 5.34 10.03 -3.49
N ASN A 188 4.15 9.78 -2.93
CA ASN A 188 3.05 10.75 -2.80
C ASN A 188 2.69 11.42 -4.14
N LYS A 189 2.55 10.62 -5.20
CA LYS A 189 2.13 11.10 -6.53
C LYS A 189 0.63 11.43 -6.59
N LEU A 190 -0.16 10.77 -5.75
CA LEU A 190 -1.57 11.02 -5.55
C LEU A 190 -1.77 12.04 -4.41
N ILE A 191 -2.86 12.81 -4.49
CA ILE A 191 -3.16 13.80 -3.45
C ILE A 191 -3.81 13.08 -2.28
N ASP A 192 -3.00 12.59 -1.36
CA ASP A 192 -3.44 11.90 -0.16
C ASP A 192 -3.72 12.88 0.98
N THR A 193 -4.72 12.56 1.81
CA THR A 193 -5.08 13.35 3.00
C THR A 193 -4.19 13.07 4.20
N ASN A 194 -3.51 11.92 4.19
CA ASN A 194 -2.54 11.54 5.21
C ASN A 194 -1.45 10.67 4.56
N SER A 195 -0.41 11.29 4.04
CA SER A 195 0.69 10.58 3.38
C SER A 195 1.67 9.89 4.35
N ASP A 196 1.56 10.15 5.65
CA ASP A 196 2.48 9.59 6.65
C ASP A 196 2.24 8.08 6.88
N ASP A 197 1.05 7.55 6.53
CA ASP A 197 0.70 6.13 6.65
C ASP A 197 0.77 5.37 5.32
N ASN A 198 1.25 6.02 4.26
CA ASN A 198 1.52 5.39 2.96
C ASN A 198 2.70 4.42 3.00
N ARG A 199 3.59 4.57 3.95
CA ARG A 199 4.78 3.73 4.14
C ARG A 199 4.77 3.08 5.52
N LYS A 200 5.25 1.84 5.60
CA LYS A 200 5.34 1.10 6.86
C LYS A 200 6.64 0.31 6.92
N LYS A 201 7.37 0.50 8.00
CA LYS A 201 8.58 -0.27 8.28
C LYS A 201 8.22 -1.71 8.62
N LEU A 202 9.00 -2.63 8.09
CA LEU A 202 8.93 -4.03 8.45
C LEU A 202 9.63 -4.23 9.79
N ALA A 203 8.94 -4.89 10.70
CA ALA A 203 9.55 -5.22 12.00
C ALA A 203 10.65 -6.27 11.78
N GLU A 204 11.83 -6.04 12.32
CA GLU A 204 12.91 -7.03 12.34
C GLU A 204 12.53 -8.30 13.11
N GLU A 205 11.50 -8.20 13.94
CA GLU A 205 11.06 -9.23 14.89
C GLU A 205 10.20 -10.35 14.30
N ALA A 206 9.79 -10.30 13.02
CA ALA A 206 8.99 -11.38 12.44
C ALA A 206 9.74 -12.73 12.47
N LEU A 207 11.07 -12.72 12.38
CA LEU A 207 11.92 -13.90 12.55
C LEU A 207 11.96 -14.38 14.03
N ILE A 208 11.93 -13.45 14.98
CA ILE A 208 11.98 -13.77 16.42
C ILE A 208 10.65 -14.39 16.88
N VAL A 209 9.52 -13.91 16.37
CA VAL A 209 8.20 -14.45 16.75
C VAL A 209 7.99 -15.87 16.21
N ASN A 210 8.44 -16.17 15.01
CA ASN A 210 8.34 -17.53 14.47
C ASN A 210 9.33 -18.48 15.17
N SER A 211 10.57 -18.08 15.38
CA SER A 211 11.54 -18.87 16.14
C SER A 211 11.13 -19.05 17.60
N SER A 212 10.51 -18.04 18.22
CA SER A 212 9.97 -18.13 19.57
C SER A 212 8.77 -19.08 19.65
N LYS A 213 7.87 -19.07 18.66
CA LYS A 213 6.74 -20.02 18.60
C LYS A 213 7.21 -21.45 18.40
N GLU A 214 8.17 -21.67 17.51
CA GLU A 214 8.76 -22.99 17.30
C GLU A 214 9.51 -23.48 18.56
N MET A 215 10.27 -22.60 19.21
CA MET A 215 10.94 -22.93 20.47
C MET A 215 9.94 -23.26 21.60
N ILE A 216 8.84 -22.50 21.71
CA ILE A 216 7.77 -22.75 22.67
C ILE A 216 7.12 -24.10 22.37
N VAL A 217 6.82 -24.43 21.11
CA VAL A 217 6.27 -25.75 20.74
C VAL A 217 7.23 -26.88 21.09
N GLN A 218 8.53 -26.74 20.82
CA GLN A 218 9.54 -27.72 21.19
C GLN A 218 9.64 -27.89 22.71
N VAL A 219 9.63 -26.82 23.48
CA VAL A 219 9.65 -26.88 24.96
C VAL A 219 8.39 -27.57 25.48
N ILE A 220 7.21 -27.29 24.91
CA ILE A 220 5.98 -28.00 25.31
C ILE A 220 6.06 -29.49 24.99
N LEU A 221 6.58 -29.88 23.83
CA LEU A 221 6.76 -31.29 23.46
C LEU A 221 7.73 -32.01 24.41
N ILE A 222 8.83 -31.35 24.79
CA ILE A 222 9.79 -31.89 25.78
C ILE A 222 9.12 -32.06 27.14
N LEU A 223 8.32 -31.11 27.58
CA LEU A 223 7.58 -31.22 28.86
C LEU A 223 6.56 -32.34 28.85
N ILE A 224 5.83 -32.54 27.76
CA ILE A 224 4.88 -33.65 27.58
C ILE A 224 5.64 -34.98 27.64
N TRP A 225 6.80 -35.07 27.02
CA TRP A 225 7.64 -36.28 27.01
C TRP A 225 8.18 -36.62 28.42
N LEU A 226 8.63 -35.56 29.14
CA LEU A 226 9.07 -35.72 30.55
C LEU A 226 7.93 -36.18 31.48
N LEU A 227 6.73 -35.63 31.31
CA LEU A 227 5.54 -36.03 32.04
C LEU A 227 5.14 -37.48 31.74
N ALA A 228 5.26 -37.90 30.48
CA ALA A 228 5.02 -39.30 30.10
C ALA A 228 6.03 -40.24 30.75
N ILE A 229 7.31 -39.91 30.80
CA ILE A 229 8.34 -40.70 31.49
C ILE A 229 8.05 -40.79 32.99
N LEU A 230 7.71 -39.69 33.66
CA LEU A 230 7.38 -39.64 35.07
C LEU A 230 6.17 -40.53 35.42
N ASN A 231 5.19 -40.66 34.53
CA ASN A 231 4.03 -41.55 34.71
C ASN A 231 4.35 -43.01 34.39
N ILE A 232 5.34 -43.31 33.56
CA ILE A 232 5.74 -44.69 33.25
C ILE A 232 6.63 -45.28 34.36
N PHE A 233 7.48 -44.49 35.01
CA PHE A 233 8.40 -44.93 36.05
C PHE A 233 7.70 -45.61 37.23
N PRO A 234 6.64 -45.07 37.86
CA PRO A 234 5.93 -45.73 38.97
C PRO A 234 5.22 -47.00 38.51
N ILE A 235 4.72 -47.09 37.27
CA ILE A 235 4.07 -48.30 36.73
C ILE A 235 5.08 -49.41 36.56
N LEU A 236 6.29 -49.13 36.07
CA LEU A 236 7.37 -50.09 35.92
C LEU A 236 7.89 -50.57 37.30
N SER A 237 7.98 -49.69 38.30
CA SER A 237 8.40 -50.01 39.64
C SER A 237 7.38 -50.94 40.37
N LEU A 238 6.08 -50.63 40.20
CA LEU A 238 4.99 -51.44 40.69
C LEU A 238 5.00 -52.84 40.05
N ARG A 239 5.22 -52.95 38.77
CA ARG A 239 5.28 -54.19 38.01
C ARG A 239 6.47 -55.08 38.49
N LYS A 240 7.62 -54.42 38.75
CA LYS A 240 8.79 -55.10 39.29
C LYS A 240 8.57 -55.65 40.73
N LYS A 241 7.83 -54.91 41.56
CA LYS A 241 7.46 -55.30 42.91
C LYS A 241 6.51 -56.48 42.89
N ILE A 242 5.48 -56.51 42.08
CA ILE A 242 4.52 -57.57 41.86
C ILE A 242 5.20 -58.87 41.33
N LEU A 243 6.17 -58.70 40.41
CA LEU A 243 6.92 -59.84 39.88
C LEU A 243 7.88 -60.50 40.92
N ASN A 244 8.43 -59.68 41.83
CA ASN A 244 9.30 -60.19 42.90
C ASN A 244 8.48 -60.92 43.99
N GLU A 245 7.29 -60.44 44.33
CA GLU A 245 6.40 -61.11 45.30
C GLU A 245 5.88 -62.48 44.79
N LYS A 246 5.71 -62.61 43.45
CA LYS A 246 5.33 -63.89 42.84
C LYS A 246 6.46 -64.96 42.76
N LYS A 247 7.71 -64.54 42.98
CA LYS A 247 8.86 -65.46 43.00
C LYS A 247 9.19 -66.02 44.41
N THR A 248 8.51 -65.53 45.43
CA THR A 248 8.77 -65.87 46.84
C THR A 248 7.67 -66.77 47.42
N ILE A 249 6.73 -67.21 46.57
CA ILE A 249 5.75 -68.29 46.88
C ILE A 249 6.10 -69.50 45.99
#